data_98d1809e4ebd95839a42c8812e4ca696
#
_entry.id   98d1809e4ebd95839a42c8812e4ca696
#
_cell.length_a   1.000
_cell.length_b   1.000
_cell.length_c   1.000
_cell.angle_alpha   90.00
_cell.angle_beta   90.00
_cell.angle_gamma   90.00
#
_symmetry.space_group_name_H-M   'P 1'
#
loop_
_entity.id
_entity.type
_entity.pdbx_description
1 polymer ?
#
loop_
_entity_poly.entity_id
_entity_poly.type
_entity_poly.pdbx_seq_one_letter_code
_entity_poly.pdbx_strand_id
1 'polypeptide(L)'
;NLKGPKGKYVENLNSDATILGSSQWSWLENELKDEFDFLIVFSSIQIIAKDHPYEKWSNFPLEKQRLFSLIDNHKNNVLLVSGDRHRGGIYNMDGIYEITSSSMNKPGSSFDETDEYLIDETYYKENYGVIEIDNNSVLVELLDIEGETVNSVKLSY
;
A
#
# COMPACT_ATOMS: atom_id res chain seq x y z
N ASN A 1 -1.46 -8.38 -16.10
CA ASN A 1 -2.81 -8.05 -15.63
C ASN A 1 -3.89 -8.66 -16.53
N LEU A 2 -4.94 -9.21 -15.92
CA LEU A 2 -6.15 -9.67 -16.61
C LEU A 2 -7.21 -8.57 -16.55
N LYS A 3 -7.94 -8.38 -17.68
CA LYS A 3 -9.08 -7.47 -17.73
C LYS A 3 -10.38 -8.28 -17.79
N GLY A 4 -11.26 -7.99 -16.85
CA GLY A 4 -12.62 -8.50 -16.79
C GLY A 4 -13.61 -7.60 -17.51
N PRO A 5 -14.92 -7.78 -17.26
CA PRO A 5 -15.98 -6.98 -17.85
C PRO A 5 -15.78 -5.48 -17.59
N LYS A 6 -16.14 -4.65 -18.58
CA LYS A 6 -16.03 -3.17 -18.51
C LYS A 6 -14.60 -2.66 -18.30
N GLY A 7 -13.58 -3.45 -18.65
CA GLY A 7 -12.16 -3.05 -18.55
C GLY A 7 -11.59 -3.01 -17.12
N LYS A 8 -12.33 -3.47 -16.13
CA LYS A 8 -11.83 -3.60 -14.75
C LYS A 8 -10.74 -4.67 -14.69
N TYR A 9 -9.70 -4.44 -13.90
CA TYR A 9 -8.71 -5.47 -13.62
C TYR A 9 -9.30 -6.51 -12.65
N VAL A 10 -8.99 -7.77 -12.90
CA VAL A 10 -9.47 -8.91 -12.12
C VAL A 10 -8.32 -9.79 -11.68
N GLU A 11 -8.56 -10.66 -10.72
CA GLU A 11 -7.57 -11.59 -10.21
C GLU A 11 -6.99 -12.49 -11.31
N ASN A 12 -5.69 -12.66 -11.29
CA ASN A 12 -4.92 -13.56 -12.14
C ASN A 12 -4.34 -14.68 -11.27
N LEU A 13 -4.96 -15.84 -11.34
CA LEU A 13 -4.55 -17.03 -10.58
C LEU A 13 -3.49 -17.88 -11.31
N ASN A 14 -3.00 -17.42 -12.47
CA ASN A 14 -1.92 -18.12 -13.16
C ASN A 14 -0.63 -18.04 -12.32
N SER A 15 -0.03 -19.17 -12.02
CA SER A 15 1.22 -19.28 -11.27
C SER A 15 2.40 -18.59 -11.94
N ASP A 16 2.35 -18.41 -13.25
CA ASP A 16 3.39 -17.71 -14.02
C ASP A 16 3.20 -16.20 -14.06
N ALA A 17 2.06 -15.71 -13.56
CA ALA A 17 1.80 -14.28 -13.48
C ALA A 17 2.59 -13.67 -12.32
N THR A 18 3.36 -12.64 -12.61
CA THR A 18 4.20 -11.98 -11.61
C THR A 18 4.13 -10.46 -11.70
N ILE A 19 4.30 -9.79 -10.57
CA ILE A 19 4.49 -8.34 -10.46
C ILE A 19 5.99 -8.03 -10.53
N LEU A 20 6.80 -8.71 -9.72
CA LEU A 20 8.23 -8.41 -9.56
C LEU A 20 9.12 -9.18 -10.53
N GLY A 21 8.73 -10.40 -10.94
CA GLY A 21 9.60 -11.31 -11.66
C GLY A 21 10.68 -11.93 -10.76
N SER A 22 11.32 -12.97 -11.27
CA SER A 22 12.25 -13.80 -10.48
C SER A 22 13.42 -13.03 -9.88
N SER A 23 13.99 -12.09 -10.64
CA SER A 23 15.17 -11.32 -10.19
C SER A 23 14.85 -10.40 -9.00
N GLN A 24 13.73 -9.67 -9.06
CA GLN A 24 13.32 -8.81 -7.96
C GLN A 24 12.87 -9.61 -6.75
N TRP A 25 12.20 -10.74 -6.95
CA TRP A 25 11.86 -11.65 -5.85
C TRP A 25 13.11 -12.15 -5.13
N SER A 26 14.11 -12.62 -5.87
CA SER A 26 15.37 -13.10 -5.27
C SER A 26 16.11 -12.00 -4.51
N TRP A 27 16.08 -10.78 -5.03
CA TRP A 27 16.63 -9.62 -4.35
C TRP A 27 15.87 -9.32 -3.04
N LEU A 28 14.54 -9.18 -3.11
CA LEU A 28 13.70 -8.85 -1.94
C LEU A 28 13.81 -9.91 -0.83
N GLU A 29 13.75 -11.19 -1.20
CA GLU A 29 13.94 -12.30 -0.26
C GLU A 29 15.33 -12.29 0.41
N ASN A 30 16.33 -11.76 -0.28
CA ASN A 30 17.66 -11.63 0.31
C ASN A 30 17.77 -10.43 1.25
N GLU A 31 17.25 -9.27 0.86
CA GLU A 31 17.21 -8.06 1.70
C GLU A 31 16.45 -8.32 3.02
N LEU A 32 15.33 -9.03 2.96
CA LEU A 32 14.50 -9.33 4.14
C LEU A 32 15.08 -10.39 5.09
N LYS A 33 16.31 -10.89 4.84
CA LYS A 33 17.04 -11.72 5.80
C LYS A 33 17.82 -10.91 6.83
N ASP A 34 18.09 -9.66 6.53
CA ASP A 34 18.78 -8.75 7.43
C ASP A 34 17.86 -8.34 8.59
N GLU A 35 18.46 -8.06 9.75
CA GLU A 35 17.74 -7.51 10.89
C GLU A 35 17.56 -6.00 10.70
N PHE A 36 16.38 -5.49 11.02
CA PHE A 36 16.06 -4.07 11.01
C PHE A 36 15.04 -3.76 12.10
N ASP A 37 15.11 -2.56 12.64
CA ASP A 37 14.18 -2.09 13.70
C ASP A 37 12.80 -1.80 13.09
N PHE A 38 12.76 -1.22 11.89
CA PHE A 38 11.53 -0.92 11.18
C PHE A 38 11.72 -1.02 9.65
N LEU A 39 10.79 -1.67 8.98
CA LEU A 39 10.80 -1.89 7.53
C LEU A 39 9.81 -0.96 6.84
N ILE A 40 10.25 -0.22 5.82
CA ILE A 40 9.36 0.51 4.92
C ILE A 40 9.46 -0.08 3.51
N VAL A 41 8.35 -0.57 2.99
CA VAL A 41 8.26 -1.16 1.65
C VAL A 41 7.52 -0.20 0.72
N PHE A 42 8.21 0.31 -0.29
CA PHE A 42 7.62 1.15 -1.33
C PHE A 42 7.17 0.32 -2.53
N SER A 43 5.94 0.53 -2.95
CA SER A 43 5.36 -0.07 -4.16
C SER A 43 4.74 1.02 -5.03
N SER A 44 4.85 0.88 -6.34
CA SER A 44 4.19 1.82 -7.27
C SER A 44 2.67 1.75 -7.24
N ILE A 45 2.10 0.56 -6.95
CA ILE A 45 0.66 0.31 -6.86
C ILE A 45 0.29 -0.25 -5.48
N GLN A 46 -0.98 -0.10 -5.09
CA GLN A 46 -1.47 -0.54 -3.79
C GLN A 46 -1.31 -2.05 -3.56
N ILE A 47 -0.92 -2.38 -2.33
CA ILE A 47 -0.65 -3.75 -1.88
C ILE A 47 -1.86 -4.31 -1.12
N ILE A 48 -2.38 -3.57 -0.13
CA ILE A 48 -3.47 -4.03 0.75
C ILE A 48 -4.82 -3.94 0.05
N ALA A 49 -5.15 -2.80 -0.55
CA ALA A 49 -6.44 -2.54 -1.16
C ALA A 49 -6.89 -3.62 -2.15
N LYS A 50 -8.22 -3.91 -2.20
CA LYS A 50 -8.76 -4.96 -3.07
C LYS A 50 -10.00 -4.57 -3.89
N ASP A 51 -10.80 -3.61 -3.44
CA ASP A 51 -12.16 -3.44 -4.00
C ASP A 51 -12.26 -2.48 -5.19
N HIS A 52 -11.25 -1.62 -5.43
CA HIS A 52 -11.26 -0.74 -6.59
C HIS A 52 -10.95 -1.49 -7.91
N PRO A 53 -11.39 -0.96 -9.08
CA PRO A 53 -11.28 -1.66 -10.36
C PRO A 53 -9.92 -1.55 -11.06
N TYR A 54 -8.96 -0.84 -10.48
CA TYR A 54 -7.66 -0.53 -11.07
C TYR A 54 -6.59 -1.56 -10.70
N GLU A 55 -5.36 -1.36 -11.19
CA GLU A 55 -4.22 -2.22 -10.88
C GLU A 55 -3.86 -2.17 -9.41
N LYS A 56 -3.55 -3.32 -8.85
CA LYS A 56 -3.14 -3.51 -7.46
C LYS A 56 -2.58 -4.91 -7.25
N TRP A 57 -1.89 -5.13 -6.15
CA TRP A 57 -1.36 -6.45 -5.81
C TRP A 57 -2.46 -7.52 -5.65
N SER A 58 -3.65 -7.14 -5.22
CA SER A 58 -4.79 -8.06 -5.12
C SER A 58 -5.25 -8.63 -6.46
N ASN A 59 -4.80 -8.08 -7.60
CA ASN A 59 -4.96 -8.71 -8.91
C ASN A 59 -4.02 -9.90 -9.14
N PHE A 60 -3.02 -10.10 -8.28
CA PHE A 60 -2.06 -11.19 -8.29
C PHE A 60 -2.00 -11.85 -6.92
N PRO A 61 -3.04 -12.60 -6.52
CA PRO A 61 -3.18 -13.07 -5.16
C PRO A 61 -2.03 -13.97 -4.70
N LEU A 62 -1.42 -14.75 -5.60
CA LEU A 62 -0.26 -15.58 -5.27
C LEU A 62 1.00 -14.74 -4.97
N GLU A 63 1.22 -13.68 -5.72
CA GLU A 63 2.31 -12.73 -5.48
C GLU A 63 2.10 -11.94 -4.18
N LYS A 64 0.86 -11.46 -3.96
CA LYS A 64 0.49 -10.80 -2.70
C LYS A 64 0.70 -11.72 -1.51
N GLN A 65 0.24 -12.96 -1.56
CA GLN A 65 0.43 -13.94 -0.51
C GLN A 65 1.93 -14.20 -0.24
N ARG A 66 2.75 -14.30 -1.30
CA ARG A 66 4.20 -14.45 -1.15
C ARG A 66 4.84 -13.29 -0.40
N LEU A 67 4.48 -12.04 -0.77
CA LEU A 67 4.97 -10.84 -0.07
C LEU A 67 4.58 -10.87 1.41
N PHE A 68 3.30 -11.08 1.71
CA PHE A 68 2.83 -11.13 3.09
C PHE A 68 3.50 -12.24 3.90
N SER A 69 3.75 -13.41 3.31
CA SER A 69 4.49 -14.49 3.98
C SER A 69 5.94 -14.10 4.32
N LEU A 70 6.57 -13.26 3.51
CA LEU A 70 7.93 -12.77 3.79
C LEU A 70 7.96 -11.72 4.91
N ILE A 71 6.95 -10.83 4.96
CA ILE A 71 6.92 -9.75 5.93
C ILE A 71 6.15 -10.09 7.22
N ASP A 72 5.51 -11.26 7.33
CA ASP A 72 4.69 -11.64 8.48
C ASP A 72 5.50 -11.66 9.79
N ASN A 73 6.75 -12.08 9.75
CA ASN A 73 7.64 -12.04 10.91
C ASN A 73 7.96 -10.61 11.40
N HIS A 74 7.69 -9.60 10.58
CA HIS A 74 7.95 -8.19 10.83
C HIS A 74 6.68 -7.34 10.93
N LYS A 75 5.50 -7.95 11.00
CA LYS A 75 4.21 -7.26 10.86
C LYS A 75 3.99 -6.07 11.81
N ASN A 76 4.60 -6.09 12.98
CA ASN A 76 4.52 -4.97 13.93
C ASN A 76 5.50 -3.84 13.60
N ASN A 77 6.46 -4.09 12.73
CA ASN A 77 7.58 -3.21 12.40
C ASN A 77 7.64 -2.94 10.89
N VAL A 78 6.51 -3.02 10.19
CA VAL A 78 6.45 -2.79 8.74
C VAL A 78 5.38 -1.76 8.37
N LEU A 79 5.74 -0.88 7.46
CA LEU A 79 4.85 0.07 6.80
C LEU A 79 4.96 -0.13 5.28
N LEU A 80 3.83 -0.25 4.62
CA LEU A 80 3.74 -0.25 3.16
C LEU A 80 3.41 1.16 2.67
N VAL A 81 4.06 1.59 1.61
CA VAL A 81 3.84 2.91 1.00
C VAL A 81 3.56 2.76 -0.47
N SER A 82 2.46 3.34 -0.95
CA SER A 82 2.08 3.20 -2.35
C SER A 82 1.56 4.50 -2.99
N GLY A 83 1.37 4.46 -4.31
CA GLY A 83 0.92 5.57 -5.12
C GLY A 83 -0.12 5.19 -6.16
N ASP A 84 -0.04 5.80 -7.37
CA ASP A 84 -0.81 5.52 -8.59
C ASP A 84 -2.31 5.90 -8.55
N ARG A 85 -2.94 5.98 -7.40
CA ARG A 85 -4.40 6.05 -7.26
C ARG A 85 -5.01 7.44 -7.45
N HIS A 86 -4.20 8.48 -7.58
CA HIS A 86 -4.64 9.88 -7.63
C HIS A 86 -5.55 10.26 -6.43
N ARG A 87 -5.26 9.72 -5.27
CA ARG A 87 -5.90 9.99 -3.97
C ARG A 87 -5.00 9.56 -2.82
N GLY A 88 -5.39 9.90 -1.61
CA GLY A 88 -4.78 9.43 -0.38
C GLY A 88 -5.69 8.47 0.38
N GLY A 89 -5.11 7.65 1.23
CA GLY A 89 -5.82 6.75 2.15
C GLY A 89 -4.86 5.93 2.99
N ILE A 90 -5.33 5.51 4.16
CA ILE A 90 -4.60 4.60 5.05
C ILE A 90 -5.37 3.29 5.14
N TYR A 91 -4.68 2.18 4.99
CA TYR A 91 -5.26 0.84 5.00
C TYR A 91 -4.61 0.01 6.09
N ASN A 92 -5.36 -0.93 6.69
CA ASN A 92 -4.85 -1.89 7.66
C ASN A 92 -5.34 -3.29 7.34
N MET A 93 -4.42 -4.23 7.25
CA MET A 93 -4.72 -5.66 7.12
C MET A 93 -3.91 -6.43 8.16
N ASP A 94 -4.60 -6.96 9.16
CA ASP A 94 -4.03 -7.79 10.23
C ASP A 94 -2.84 -7.15 10.98
N GLY A 95 -2.87 -5.80 11.14
CA GLY A 95 -1.83 -5.04 11.83
C GLY A 95 -0.72 -4.51 10.91
N ILE A 96 -0.72 -4.86 9.64
CA ILE A 96 0.15 -4.26 8.62
C ILE A 96 -0.56 -3.05 8.01
N TYR A 97 0.11 -1.91 8.03
CA TYR A 97 -0.44 -0.64 7.52
C TYR A 97 0.13 -0.30 6.15
N GLU A 98 -0.71 0.30 5.31
CA GLU A 98 -0.31 0.91 4.05
C GLU A 98 -0.81 2.35 3.98
N ILE A 99 0.08 3.28 3.67
CA ILE A 99 -0.32 4.63 3.25
C ILE A 99 -0.21 4.75 1.74
N THR A 100 -1.30 5.17 1.10
CA THR A 100 -1.32 5.62 -0.29
C THR A 100 -1.39 7.14 -0.30
N SER A 101 -0.47 7.80 -1.00
CA SER A 101 -0.52 9.24 -1.24
C SER A 101 -0.03 9.54 -2.65
N SER A 102 -0.93 9.94 -3.54
CA SER A 102 -0.64 10.01 -4.98
C SER A 102 -1.39 11.12 -5.71
N SER A 103 -1.67 12.22 -5.04
CA SER A 103 -2.45 13.34 -5.61
C SER A 103 -1.76 14.69 -5.46
N MET A 104 -0.45 14.76 -5.41
CA MET A 104 0.24 16.04 -5.22
C MET A 104 -0.10 17.08 -6.31
N ASN A 105 -0.29 16.66 -7.56
CA ASN A 105 -0.51 17.56 -8.70
C ASN A 105 -1.70 17.17 -9.60
N LYS A 106 -2.30 16.03 -9.36
CA LYS A 106 -3.42 15.54 -10.18
C LYS A 106 -4.38 14.71 -9.33
N PRO A 107 -5.33 15.36 -8.67
CA PRO A 107 -6.34 14.66 -7.89
C PRO A 107 -7.25 13.78 -8.75
N GLY A 108 -7.82 12.76 -8.12
CA GLY A 108 -8.75 11.85 -8.73
C GLY A 108 -10.17 12.42 -8.83
N SER A 109 -11.12 11.56 -9.13
CA SER A 109 -12.54 11.90 -9.10
C SER A 109 -13.07 11.95 -7.66
N SER A 110 -14.05 12.82 -7.43
CA SER A 110 -14.67 13.09 -6.13
C SER A 110 -15.71 12.07 -5.70
N PHE A 111 -15.46 10.77 -5.93
CA PHE A 111 -16.32 9.72 -5.40
C PHE A 111 -15.62 8.99 -4.25
N ASP A 112 -16.39 8.57 -3.27
CA ASP A 112 -15.89 7.79 -2.16
C ASP A 112 -15.60 6.35 -2.63
N GLU A 113 -14.44 5.84 -2.25
CA GLU A 113 -14.12 4.43 -2.41
C GLU A 113 -14.35 3.70 -1.10
N THR A 114 -14.89 2.52 -1.19
CA THR A 114 -15.01 1.60 -0.07
C THR A 114 -14.04 0.45 -0.25
N ASP A 115 -13.40 0.05 0.83
CA ASP A 115 -12.53 -1.13 0.88
C ASP A 115 -12.57 -1.66 2.31
N GLU A 116 -12.60 -2.99 2.49
CA GLU A 116 -12.69 -3.57 3.83
C GLU A 116 -11.49 -3.27 4.72
N TYR A 117 -10.33 -2.92 4.13
CA TYR A 117 -9.10 -2.60 4.84
C TYR A 117 -8.87 -1.09 5.01
N LEU A 118 -9.72 -0.25 4.39
CA LEU A 118 -9.59 1.20 4.48
C LEU A 118 -9.94 1.69 5.89
N ILE A 119 -9.07 2.52 6.44
CA ILE A 119 -9.32 3.25 7.69
C ILE A 119 -9.94 4.59 7.31
N ASP A 120 -11.14 4.86 7.83
CA ASP A 120 -11.93 6.06 7.53
C ASP A 120 -12.26 6.20 6.04
N GLU A 121 -11.90 7.31 5.42
CA GLU A 121 -12.24 7.66 4.04
C GLU A 121 -11.01 7.87 3.18
N THR A 122 -11.17 7.71 1.87
CA THR A 122 -10.15 8.15 0.92
C THR A 122 -10.24 9.66 0.69
N TYR A 123 -9.08 10.30 0.56
CA TYR A 123 -8.99 11.73 0.26
C TYR A 123 -8.65 11.94 -1.22
N TYR A 124 -9.57 12.51 -1.98
CA TYR A 124 -9.46 12.64 -3.44
C TYR A 124 -8.83 13.95 -3.93
N LYS A 125 -8.65 14.94 -3.02
CA LYS A 125 -8.00 16.22 -3.36
C LYS A 125 -6.48 16.07 -3.36
N GLU A 126 -5.78 17.17 -3.63
CA GLU A 126 -4.33 17.24 -3.54
C GLU A 126 -3.86 16.87 -2.14
N ASN A 127 -2.87 15.98 -2.06
CA ASN A 127 -2.35 15.47 -0.80
C ASN A 127 -0.90 15.00 -0.92
N TYR A 128 -0.26 14.89 0.24
CA TYR A 128 1.05 14.25 0.39
C TYR A 128 1.12 13.48 1.71
N GLY A 129 2.00 12.49 1.76
CA GLY A 129 2.25 11.69 2.96
C GLY A 129 3.50 12.16 3.68
N VAL A 130 3.47 12.13 5.01
CA VAL A 130 4.61 12.35 5.89
C VAL A 130 4.81 11.13 6.78
N ILE A 131 6.04 10.70 6.93
CA ILE A 131 6.45 9.61 7.82
C ILE A 131 7.52 10.14 8.76
N GLU A 132 7.19 10.24 10.03
CA GLU A 132 8.13 10.64 11.08
C GLU A 132 8.53 9.41 11.89
N ILE A 133 9.83 9.13 11.95
CA ILE A 133 10.38 7.97 12.65
C ILE A 133 11.10 8.45 13.90
N ASP A 134 10.71 7.94 15.04
CA ASP A 134 11.36 8.13 16.34
C ASP A 134 11.86 6.77 16.87
N ASN A 135 12.57 6.75 17.98
CA ASN A 135 13.21 5.55 18.52
C ASN A 135 12.29 4.34 18.76
N ASN A 136 11.00 4.56 19.02
CA ASN A 136 10.04 3.51 19.35
C ASN A 136 8.70 3.67 18.63
N SER A 137 8.61 4.60 17.67
CA SER A 137 7.34 4.84 16.97
C SER A 137 7.55 5.46 15.60
N VAL A 138 6.58 5.20 14.73
CA VAL A 138 6.45 5.83 13.42
C VAL A 138 5.09 6.52 13.37
N LEU A 139 5.08 7.83 13.17
CA LEU A 139 3.88 8.59 12.85
C LEU A 139 3.74 8.67 11.33
N VAL A 140 2.59 8.25 10.83
CA VAL A 140 2.24 8.29 9.40
C VAL A 140 1.06 9.23 9.25
N GLU A 141 1.22 10.26 8.45
CA GLU A 141 0.19 11.29 8.21
C GLU A 141 -0.08 11.47 6.74
N LEU A 142 -1.34 11.60 6.41
CA LEU A 142 -1.82 12.10 5.12
C LEU A 142 -2.23 13.56 5.33
N LEU A 143 -1.60 14.46 4.60
CA LEU A 143 -1.86 15.90 4.72
C LEU A 143 -2.41 16.45 3.41
N ASP A 144 -3.22 17.51 3.52
CA ASP A 144 -3.63 18.31 2.38
C ASP A 144 -2.56 19.36 1.98
N ILE A 145 -2.87 20.18 0.99
CA ILE A 145 -1.91 21.18 0.47
C ILE A 145 -1.69 22.37 1.44
N GLU A 146 -2.58 22.57 2.38
CA GLU A 146 -2.45 23.55 3.45
C GLU A 146 -1.61 23.03 4.62
N GLY A 147 -1.28 21.73 4.62
CA GLY A 147 -0.53 21.05 5.68
C GLY A 147 -1.40 20.59 6.84
N GLU A 148 -2.72 20.56 6.65
CA GLU A 148 -3.65 20.05 7.66
C GLU A 148 -3.73 18.52 7.56
N THR A 149 -3.73 17.85 8.73
CA THR A 149 -3.82 16.39 8.79
C THR A 149 -5.22 15.92 8.39
N VAL A 150 -5.28 15.15 7.32
CA VAL A 150 -6.51 14.51 6.81
C VAL A 150 -6.75 13.18 7.52
N ASN A 151 -5.70 12.38 7.66
CA ASN A 151 -5.74 11.10 8.34
C ASN A 151 -4.35 10.76 8.90
N SER A 152 -4.28 10.00 9.99
CA SER A 152 -3.00 9.61 10.57
C SER A 152 -3.08 8.30 11.33
N VAL A 153 -1.92 7.64 11.46
CA VAL A 153 -1.74 6.47 12.33
C VAL A 153 -0.38 6.53 13.00
N LYS A 154 -0.32 6.16 14.26
CA LYS A 154 0.93 5.99 15.00
C LYS A 154 1.17 4.51 15.26
N LEU A 155 2.31 4.02 14.77
CA LEU A 155 2.80 2.67 14.97
C LEU A 155 3.84 2.66 16.09
N SER A 156 3.82 1.65 16.94
CA SER A 156 4.84 1.43 17.97
C SER A 156 5.56 0.11 17.69
N TYR A 157 6.88 0.09 17.80
CA TYR A 157 7.71 -1.07 17.51
C TYR A 157 8.84 -1.24 18.53
#